data_1ead64eaf66ba46dbde8a39436e85527
#
_entry.id   1ead64eaf66ba46dbde8a39436e85527
#
_cell.length_a   1.000
_cell.length_b   1.000
_cell.length_c   1.000
_cell.angle_alpha   90.00
_cell.angle_beta   90.00
_cell.angle_gamma   90.00
#
_symmetry.space_group_name_H-M   'P 1'
#
loop_
_entity.id
_entity.type
_entity.pdbx_description
1 polymer ?
#
loop_
_entity_poly.entity_id
_entity_poly.type
_entity_poly.pdbx_seq_one_letter_code
_entity_poly.pdbx_strand_id
1 'polypeptide(L)'
;MKKLLFYSFVFLGLSFIPVKNASSPVKDAPTKKERHYAVKFLKETEEDVLNKIKGLSAAQLAFKPAPDRWSVEDCMKHIAVTEQALWQMTAASLKQPANPEKRNDIKVTDEQLIAMVESRAKKVQTKDEFKPENSPFKTMEDAMVSFKENR
;
A
#
# COMPACT_ATOMS: atom_id res chain seq x y z
N MET A 1 -77.32 32.11 26.12
CA MET A 1 -76.86 30.89 25.49
C MET A 1 -75.36 31.02 25.19
N LYS A 2 -74.49 30.54 26.11
CA LYS A 2 -73.03 30.66 25.97
C LYS A 2 -72.50 29.31 25.45
N LYS A 3 -71.91 29.32 24.22
CA LYS A 3 -71.25 28.15 23.67
C LYS A 3 -69.80 28.13 24.17
N LEU A 4 -69.47 27.07 24.93
CA LEU A 4 -68.11 26.75 25.33
C LEU A 4 -67.40 26.04 24.19
N LEU A 5 -66.35 26.63 23.68
CA LEU A 5 -65.41 26.04 22.72
C LEU A 5 -64.32 25.29 23.49
N PHE A 6 -64.27 23.97 23.38
CA PHE A 6 -63.23 23.11 23.90
C PHE A 6 -62.05 23.12 22.90
N TYR A 7 -60.95 23.75 23.25
CA TYR A 7 -59.70 23.60 22.53
C TYR A 7 -58.97 22.34 22.99
N SER A 8 -58.98 21.33 22.14
CA SER A 8 -58.21 20.12 22.32
C SER A 8 -56.76 20.40 21.97
N PHE A 9 -55.87 20.45 22.96
CA PHE A 9 -54.43 20.60 22.77
C PHE A 9 -53.82 19.22 22.46
N VAL A 10 -53.55 18.95 21.18
CA VAL A 10 -52.81 17.75 20.75
C VAL A 10 -51.33 18.00 21.01
N PHE A 11 -50.80 17.38 22.10
CA PHE A 11 -49.37 17.31 22.36
C PHE A 11 -48.75 16.34 21.38
N LEU A 12 -48.12 16.87 20.32
CA LEU A 12 -47.27 16.07 19.44
C LEU A 12 -45.96 15.81 20.12
N GLY A 13 -45.86 14.68 20.80
CA GLY A 13 -44.59 14.21 21.41
C GLY A 13 -43.57 13.90 20.32
N LEU A 14 -42.62 14.83 20.11
CA LEU A 14 -41.40 14.50 19.37
C LEU A 14 -40.57 13.50 20.19
N SER A 15 -40.72 12.23 19.86
CA SER A 15 -39.81 11.20 20.36
C SER A 15 -38.44 11.41 19.70
N PHE A 16 -37.51 12.03 20.42
CA PHE A 16 -36.11 12.01 20.07
C PHE A 16 -35.63 10.56 20.20
N ILE A 17 -35.55 9.86 19.08
CA ILE A 17 -34.85 8.58 18.99
C ILE A 17 -33.37 8.96 18.98
N PRO A 18 -32.56 8.58 20.00
CA PRO A 18 -31.13 8.77 19.91
C PRO A 18 -30.64 7.83 18.80
N VAL A 19 -30.23 8.41 17.67
CA VAL A 19 -29.44 7.68 16.68
C VAL A 19 -28.13 7.35 17.38
N LYS A 20 -28.05 6.13 17.92
CA LYS A 20 -26.77 5.54 18.28
C LYS A 20 -25.98 5.44 16.99
N ASN A 21 -25.06 6.36 16.78
CA ASN A 21 -23.93 6.14 15.88
C ASN A 21 -23.14 4.96 16.47
N ALA A 22 -23.60 3.76 16.18
CA ALA A 22 -22.78 2.58 16.30
C ALA A 22 -21.72 2.69 15.20
N SER A 23 -20.64 3.39 15.52
CA SER A 23 -19.37 3.14 14.84
C SER A 23 -19.07 1.67 15.14
N SER A 24 -19.47 0.80 14.22
CA SER A 24 -19.02 -0.59 14.24
C SER A 24 -17.51 -0.55 14.37
N PRO A 25 -16.91 -1.23 15.37
CA PRO A 25 -15.46 -1.32 15.42
C PRO A 25 -15.01 -1.83 14.07
N VAL A 26 -14.04 -1.16 13.46
CA VAL A 26 -13.41 -1.61 12.21
C VAL A 26 -12.86 -3.00 12.53
N LYS A 27 -13.61 -4.03 12.13
CA LYS A 27 -13.37 -5.44 12.49
C LYS A 27 -12.08 -6.00 11.88
N ASP A 28 -11.40 -5.18 11.08
CA ASP A 28 -10.31 -5.56 10.18
C ASP A 28 -9.03 -4.73 10.33
N ALA A 29 -8.84 -4.04 11.45
CA ALA A 29 -7.54 -3.45 11.72
C ALA A 29 -6.50 -4.56 11.94
N PRO A 30 -5.30 -4.47 11.33
CA PRO A 30 -4.27 -5.48 11.50
C PRO A 30 -3.94 -5.72 12.98
N THR A 31 -3.90 -6.98 13.39
CA THR A 31 -3.54 -7.37 14.75
C THR A 31 -2.10 -6.98 15.06
N LYS A 32 -1.74 -6.97 16.34
CA LYS A 32 -0.33 -6.77 16.75
C LYS A 32 0.61 -7.80 16.10
N LYS A 33 0.16 -9.04 15.97
CA LYS A 33 0.94 -10.14 15.35
C LYS A 33 1.16 -9.89 13.86
N GLU A 34 0.14 -9.48 13.13
CA GLU A 34 0.23 -9.17 11.71
C GLU A 34 1.13 -7.96 11.45
N ARG A 35 1.01 -6.90 12.24
CA ARG A 35 1.93 -5.75 12.15
C ARG A 35 3.37 -6.13 12.45
N HIS A 36 3.59 -6.93 13.49
CA HIS A 36 4.93 -7.41 13.82
C HIS A 36 5.53 -8.25 12.70
N TYR A 37 4.72 -9.15 12.11
CA TYR A 37 5.12 -9.95 10.97
C TYR A 37 5.49 -9.06 9.77
N ALA A 38 4.64 -8.09 9.41
CA ALA A 38 4.90 -7.20 8.29
C ALA A 38 6.21 -6.38 8.47
N VAL A 39 6.42 -5.79 9.66
CA VAL A 39 7.64 -5.05 9.96
C VAL A 39 8.89 -5.95 9.89
N LYS A 40 8.79 -7.16 10.45
CA LYS A 40 9.89 -8.12 10.40
C LYS A 40 10.20 -8.53 8.95
N PHE A 41 9.17 -8.86 8.17
CA PHE A 41 9.31 -9.25 6.77
C PHE A 41 9.94 -8.13 5.92
N LEU A 42 9.52 -6.89 6.11
CA LEU A 42 10.10 -5.74 5.42
C LEU A 42 11.60 -5.60 5.73
N LYS A 43 11.99 -5.71 7.01
CA LYS A 43 13.40 -5.64 7.43
C LYS A 43 14.23 -6.78 6.86
N GLU A 44 13.74 -8.01 6.92
CA GLU A 44 14.45 -9.18 6.41
C GLU A 44 14.68 -9.08 4.89
N THR A 45 13.68 -8.63 4.14
CA THR A 45 13.81 -8.44 2.69
C THR A 45 14.68 -7.24 2.32
N GLU A 46 14.72 -6.17 3.13
CA GLU A 46 15.69 -5.09 2.98
C GLU A 46 17.10 -5.60 3.15
N GLU A 47 17.38 -6.30 4.27
CA GLU A 47 18.69 -6.87 4.56
C GLU A 47 19.14 -7.84 3.47
N ASP A 48 18.24 -8.65 2.92
CA ASP A 48 18.57 -9.58 1.85
C ASP A 48 19.01 -8.84 0.57
N VAL A 49 18.28 -7.80 0.16
CA VAL A 49 18.68 -6.97 -0.99
C VAL A 49 20.06 -6.35 -0.76
N LEU A 50 20.27 -5.71 0.40
CA LEU A 50 21.53 -5.04 0.72
C LEU A 50 22.71 -6.02 0.77
N ASN A 51 22.49 -7.22 1.31
CA ASN A 51 23.52 -8.25 1.38
C ASN A 51 23.89 -8.80 -0.01
N LYS A 52 22.94 -8.91 -0.95
CA LYS A 52 23.19 -9.37 -2.34
C LYS A 52 24.05 -8.40 -3.13
N ILE A 53 24.00 -7.11 -2.84
CA ILE A 53 24.78 -6.09 -3.55
C ILE A 53 26.07 -5.69 -2.84
N LYS A 54 26.21 -6.09 -1.57
CA LYS A 54 27.38 -5.76 -0.75
C LYS A 54 28.66 -6.30 -1.37
N GLY A 55 29.65 -5.41 -1.54
CA GLY A 55 30.97 -5.77 -2.03
C GLY A 55 31.06 -5.91 -3.55
N LEU A 56 29.98 -5.66 -4.30
CA LEU A 56 30.05 -5.60 -5.75
C LEU A 56 30.77 -4.32 -6.19
N SER A 57 31.70 -4.47 -7.15
CA SER A 57 32.35 -3.34 -7.80
C SER A 57 31.40 -2.56 -8.69
N ALA A 58 31.73 -1.32 -9.03
CA ALA A 58 30.96 -0.50 -9.96
C ALA A 58 30.75 -1.20 -11.32
N ALA A 59 31.77 -1.91 -11.81
CA ALA A 59 31.66 -2.67 -13.04
C ALA A 59 30.65 -3.84 -12.93
N GLN A 60 30.59 -4.52 -11.78
CA GLN A 60 29.63 -5.59 -11.54
C GLN A 60 28.20 -5.04 -11.38
N LEU A 61 28.04 -3.90 -10.72
CA LEU A 61 26.74 -3.24 -10.57
C LEU A 61 26.18 -2.77 -11.92
N ALA A 62 27.02 -2.26 -12.81
CA ALA A 62 26.63 -1.77 -14.13
C ALA A 62 26.54 -2.86 -15.21
N PHE A 63 27.00 -4.08 -14.92
CA PHE A 63 27.05 -5.17 -15.91
C PHE A 63 25.65 -5.58 -16.36
N LYS A 64 25.41 -5.54 -17.69
CA LYS A 64 24.20 -6.04 -18.34
C LYS A 64 24.51 -7.38 -19.03
N PRO A 65 23.86 -8.47 -18.66
CA PRO A 65 24.11 -9.79 -19.28
C PRO A 65 23.69 -9.87 -20.74
N ALA A 66 22.82 -8.95 -21.19
CA ALA A 66 22.43 -8.73 -22.59
C ALA A 66 21.90 -7.31 -22.78
N PRO A 67 21.86 -6.78 -24.03
CA PRO A 67 21.43 -5.39 -24.28
C PRO A 67 20.01 -5.07 -23.78
N ASP A 68 19.12 -6.06 -23.76
CA ASP A 68 17.73 -5.94 -23.30
C ASP A 68 17.55 -6.34 -21.81
N ARG A 69 18.64 -6.52 -21.09
CA ARG A 69 18.62 -6.91 -19.68
C ARG A 69 19.07 -5.78 -18.79
N TRP A 70 18.47 -5.74 -17.63
CA TRP A 70 18.85 -4.79 -16.59
C TRP A 70 20.11 -5.23 -15.86
N SER A 71 20.92 -4.26 -15.50
CA SER A 71 22.02 -4.41 -14.55
C SER A 71 21.48 -4.49 -13.10
N VAL A 72 22.36 -4.77 -12.16
CA VAL A 72 22.02 -4.71 -10.73
C VAL A 72 21.62 -3.28 -10.34
N GLU A 73 22.33 -2.26 -10.85
CA GLU A 73 21.99 -0.86 -10.64
C GLU A 73 20.63 -0.50 -11.23
N ASP A 74 20.31 -0.97 -12.43
CA ASP A 74 18.98 -0.77 -13.04
C ASP A 74 17.88 -1.39 -12.18
N CYS A 75 18.09 -2.61 -11.68
CA CYS A 75 17.15 -3.27 -10.76
C CYS A 75 16.96 -2.47 -9.48
N MET A 76 18.04 -1.92 -8.90
CA MET A 76 17.94 -1.13 -7.66
C MET A 76 17.18 0.17 -7.89
N LYS A 77 17.43 0.86 -9.00
CA LYS A 77 16.67 2.06 -9.38
C LYS A 77 15.18 1.77 -9.56
N HIS A 78 14.85 0.63 -10.19
CA HIS A 78 13.47 0.18 -10.32
C HIS A 78 12.81 -0.13 -8.97
N ILE A 79 13.49 -0.88 -8.11
CA ILE A 79 12.98 -1.21 -6.77
C ILE A 79 12.72 0.07 -5.97
N ALA A 80 13.69 1.00 -5.94
CA ALA A 80 13.57 2.24 -5.18
C ALA A 80 12.38 3.10 -5.62
N VAL A 81 12.20 3.32 -6.92
CA VAL A 81 11.08 4.13 -7.44
C VAL A 81 9.74 3.43 -7.22
N THR A 82 9.70 2.11 -7.29
CA THR A 82 8.49 1.32 -7.04
C THR A 82 8.09 1.36 -5.57
N GLU A 83 9.03 1.17 -4.64
CA GLU A 83 8.79 1.28 -3.20
C GLU A 83 8.27 2.67 -2.82
N GLN A 84 8.89 3.73 -3.34
CA GLN A 84 8.44 5.10 -3.13
C GLN A 84 6.99 5.31 -3.61
N ALA A 85 6.66 4.82 -4.80
CA ALA A 85 5.31 4.93 -5.35
C ALA A 85 4.29 4.14 -4.52
N LEU A 86 4.62 2.91 -4.09
CA LEU A 86 3.77 2.08 -3.24
C LEU A 86 3.52 2.75 -1.88
N TRP A 87 4.55 3.34 -1.29
CA TRP A 87 4.41 4.10 -0.04
C TRP A 87 3.48 5.30 -0.21
N GLN A 88 3.66 6.09 -1.27
CA GLN A 88 2.81 7.24 -1.57
C GLN A 88 1.34 6.84 -1.79
N MET A 89 1.10 5.76 -2.55
CA MET A 89 -0.24 5.21 -2.78
C MET A 89 -0.89 4.74 -1.47
N THR A 90 -0.14 4.05 -0.62
CA THR A 90 -0.62 3.59 0.69
C THR A 90 -0.95 4.78 1.58
N ALA A 91 -0.05 5.76 1.69
CA ALA A 91 -0.27 6.96 2.48
C ALA A 91 -1.47 7.79 2.00
N ALA A 92 -1.69 7.85 0.68
CA ALA A 92 -2.86 8.49 0.09
C ALA A 92 -4.15 7.72 0.42
N SER A 93 -4.13 6.40 0.34
CA SER A 93 -5.27 5.54 0.67
C SER A 93 -5.69 5.67 2.13
N LEU A 94 -4.73 5.77 3.05
CA LEU A 94 -5.01 5.95 4.48
C LEU A 94 -5.69 7.29 4.82
N LYS A 95 -5.65 8.27 3.92
CA LYS A 95 -6.35 9.56 4.08
C LYS A 95 -7.79 9.51 3.57
N GLN A 96 -8.19 8.45 2.89
CA GLN A 96 -9.54 8.29 2.38
C GLN A 96 -10.47 7.73 3.46
N PRO A 97 -11.77 8.04 3.41
CA PRO A 97 -12.76 7.38 4.26
C PRO A 97 -12.71 5.86 4.08
N ALA A 98 -12.94 5.12 5.17
CA ALA A 98 -13.07 3.68 5.10
C ALA A 98 -14.21 3.28 4.13
N ASN A 99 -13.95 2.26 3.32
CA ASN A 99 -14.87 1.78 2.30
C ASN A 99 -15.00 0.24 2.41
N PRO A 100 -15.65 -0.27 3.48
CA PRO A 100 -15.73 -1.71 3.75
C PRO A 100 -16.53 -2.48 2.69
N GLU A 101 -17.45 -1.85 1.98
CA GLU A 101 -18.22 -2.47 0.89
C GLU A 101 -17.33 -2.88 -0.29
N LYS A 102 -16.22 -2.19 -0.51
CA LYS A 102 -15.23 -2.52 -1.55
C LYS A 102 -14.44 -3.80 -1.27
N ARG A 103 -14.51 -4.33 -0.04
CA ARG A 103 -13.84 -5.58 0.29
C ARG A 103 -14.32 -6.75 -0.57
N ASN A 104 -15.59 -6.75 -0.95
CA ASN A 104 -16.18 -7.78 -1.82
C ASN A 104 -15.68 -7.71 -3.27
N ASP A 105 -15.02 -6.62 -3.66
CA ASP A 105 -14.42 -6.46 -4.99
C ASP A 105 -13.05 -7.15 -5.09
N ILE A 106 -12.44 -7.50 -3.94
CA ILE A 106 -11.16 -8.24 -3.88
C ILE A 106 -11.44 -9.69 -4.29
N LYS A 107 -10.91 -10.10 -5.43
CA LYS A 107 -11.16 -11.42 -6.02
C LYS A 107 -9.98 -12.41 -5.88
N VAL A 108 -8.88 -11.96 -5.31
CA VAL A 108 -7.68 -12.78 -5.07
C VAL A 108 -7.38 -12.87 -3.58
N THR A 109 -6.90 -14.04 -3.14
CA THR A 109 -6.39 -14.20 -1.77
C THR A 109 -4.94 -13.72 -1.67
N ASP A 110 -4.45 -13.53 -0.44
CA ASP A 110 -3.06 -13.12 -0.20
C ASP A 110 -2.08 -14.17 -0.78
N GLU A 111 -2.38 -15.47 -0.65
CA GLU A 111 -1.57 -16.54 -1.18
C GLU A 111 -1.52 -16.52 -2.71
N GLN A 112 -2.66 -16.24 -3.35
CA GLN A 112 -2.72 -16.11 -4.81
C GLN A 112 -1.91 -14.88 -5.28
N LEU A 113 -2.00 -13.77 -4.57
CA LEU A 113 -1.22 -12.57 -4.88
C LEU A 113 0.28 -12.83 -4.76
N ILE A 114 0.72 -13.45 -3.66
CA ILE A 114 2.12 -13.83 -3.45
C ILE A 114 2.60 -14.73 -4.59
N ALA A 115 1.86 -15.80 -4.90
CA ALA A 115 2.21 -16.72 -5.97
C ALA A 115 2.30 -16.04 -7.35
N MET A 116 1.43 -15.06 -7.62
CA MET A 116 1.48 -14.26 -8.85
C MET A 116 2.73 -13.39 -8.92
N VAL A 117 3.10 -12.73 -7.83
CA VAL A 117 4.28 -11.83 -7.76
C VAL A 117 5.59 -12.63 -7.86
N GLU A 118 5.66 -13.79 -7.20
CA GLU A 118 6.84 -14.66 -7.23
C GLU A 118 7.00 -15.42 -8.56
N SER A 119 5.94 -15.55 -9.35
CA SER A 119 5.96 -16.31 -10.58
C SER A 119 6.93 -15.73 -11.60
N ARG A 120 7.75 -16.62 -12.19
CA ARG A 120 8.64 -16.32 -13.34
C ARG A 120 8.14 -16.94 -14.65
N ALA A 121 6.92 -17.52 -14.63
CA ALA A 121 6.34 -18.20 -15.80
C ALA A 121 6.07 -17.22 -16.98
N LYS A 122 5.79 -15.96 -16.66
CA LYS A 122 5.57 -14.92 -17.68
C LYS A 122 6.47 -13.72 -17.40
N LYS A 123 7.10 -13.20 -18.46
CA LYS A 123 7.84 -11.95 -18.40
C LYS A 123 6.83 -10.80 -18.33
N VAL A 124 6.91 -9.99 -17.30
CA VAL A 124 6.08 -8.79 -17.12
C VAL A 124 6.90 -7.57 -17.50
N GLN A 125 6.31 -6.66 -18.25
CA GLN A 125 6.91 -5.37 -18.55
C GLN A 125 6.46 -4.35 -17.49
N THR A 126 7.40 -3.62 -16.93
CA THR A 126 7.07 -2.50 -16.04
C THR A 126 6.56 -1.31 -16.84
N LYS A 127 5.80 -0.44 -16.18
CA LYS A 127 5.37 0.84 -16.78
C LYS A 127 6.58 1.75 -16.99
N ASP A 128 6.46 2.65 -17.96
CA ASP A 128 7.56 3.56 -18.32
C ASP A 128 8.06 4.40 -17.14
N GLU A 129 7.16 4.84 -16.26
CA GLU A 129 7.49 5.63 -15.08
C GLU A 129 8.39 4.90 -14.06
N PHE A 130 8.41 3.56 -14.11
CA PHE A 130 9.21 2.72 -13.20
C PHE A 130 10.44 2.11 -13.89
N LYS A 131 10.69 2.46 -15.15
CA LYS A 131 11.90 2.00 -15.83
C LYS A 131 13.15 2.69 -15.29
N PRO A 132 14.29 1.99 -15.24
CA PRO A 132 15.54 2.56 -14.70
C PRO A 132 15.96 3.86 -15.40
N GLU A 133 15.78 3.95 -16.71
CA GLU A 133 16.11 5.13 -17.52
C GLU A 133 15.28 6.36 -17.14
N ASN A 134 14.07 6.17 -16.62
CA ASN A 134 13.15 7.23 -16.20
C ASN A 134 13.21 7.48 -14.68
N SER A 135 14.03 6.72 -13.96
CA SER A 135 14.20 6.88 -12.52
C SER A 135 14.72 8.27 -12.14
N PRO A 136 14.19 8.91 -11.08
CA PRO A 136 14.76 10.12 -10.52
C PRO A 136 16.13 9.88 -9.87
N PHE A 137 16.42 8.66 -9.49
CA PHE A 137 17.69 8.27 -8.87
C PHE A 137 18.77 8.09 -9.93
N LYS A 138 19.81 8.92 -9.88
CA LYS A 138 20.86 8.91 -10.91
C LYS A 138 21.95 7.90 -10.60
N THR A 139 22.19 7.65 -9.33
CA THR A 139 23.23 6.72 -8.86
C THR A 139 22.63 5.54 -8.10
N MET A 140 23.42 4.47 -7.98
CA MET A 140 23.11 3.33 -7.10
C MET A 140 22.90 3.78 -5.65
N GLU A 141 23.71 4.74 -5.18
CA GLU A 141 23.64 5.26 -3.82
C GLU A 141 22.33 6.00 -3.58
N ASP A 142 21.90 6.90 -4.47
CA ASP A 142 20.61 7.60 -4.37
C ASP A 142 19.44 6.60 -4.28
N ALA A 143 19.48 5.57 -5.14
CA ALA A 143 18.46 4.52 -5.12
C ALA A 143 18.45 3.73 -3.80
N MET A 144 19.62 3.39 -3.27
CA MET A 144 19.74 2.68 -1.97
C MET A 144 19.23 3.53 -0.80
N VAL A 145 19.51 4.83 -0.79
CA VAL A 145 19.02 5.75 0.25
C VAL A 145 17.49 5.77 0.21
N SER A 146 16.91 6.04 -0.95
CA SER A 146 15.45 6.06 -1.12
C SER A 146 14.79 4.73 -0.75
N PHE A 147 15.39 3.60 -1.13
CA PHE A 147 14.88 2.28 -0.78
C PHE A 147 14.80 2.09 0.74
N LYS A 148 15.85 2.45 1.47
CA LYS A 148 15.88 2.34 2.94
C LYS A 148 14.88 3.28 3.62
N GLU A 149 14.65 4.47 3.07
CA GLU A 149 13.70 5.44 3.63
C GLU A 149 12.24 5.01 3.47
N ASN A 150 11.94 4.18 2.48
CA ASN A 150 10.58 3.74 2.15
C ASN A 150 10.28 2.31 2.65
N ARG A 151 11.23 1.66 3.32
CA ARG A 151 11.07 0.33 3.91
C ARG A 151 10.78 0.42 5.39
#